data_9313f9b8cfe9851dac36d2c5fe3d7c72
#
_entry.id   9313f9b8cfe9851dac36d2c5fe3d7c72
#
_cell.length_a   1.000
_cell.length_b   1.000
_cell.length_c   1.000
_cell.angle_alpha   90.00
_cell.angle_beta   90.00
_cell.angle_gamma   90.00
#
_symmetry.space_group_name_H-M   'P 1'
#
loop_
_entity.id
_entity.type
_entity.pdbx_description
1 polymer ?
#
loop_
_entity_poly.entity_id
_entity_poly.type
_entity_poly.pdbx_seq_one_letter_code
_entity_poly.pdbx_strand_id
1 'polypeptide(L)'
;MLEGLVNHFIHRDYTVIGGEVHLDIYNDRLTLTSPGGMYSGLMIQDLDISNVPSDRRNPVLADVMAQLDYMEKRGSGLKRICKATRELDGYSDNLKPEFKSTVSHFMTTLYRVDISANQNEECITNGQQTDNKRTTTRAAC
;
A
#
# COMPACT_ATOMS: atom_id res chain seq x y z
N MET A 1 1.82 2.35 7.39
CA MET A 1 1.32 1.01 7.03
C MET A 1 0.10 0.57 7.84
N LEU A 2 0.12 0.64 9.18
CA LEU A 2 -1.00 0.22 10.03
C LEU A 2 -2.32 0.91 9.66
N GLU A 3 -2.32 2.22 9.46
CA GLU A 3 -3.51 2.99 9.06
C GLU A 3 -4.12 2.48 7.75
N GLY A 4 -3.28 2.14 6.76
CA GLY A 4 -3.73 1.56 5.50
C GLY A 4 -4.42 0.21 5.71
N LEU A 5 -3.82 -0.67 6.51
CA LEU A 5 -4.36 -1.99 6.80
C LEU A 5 -5.71 -1.90 7.53
N VAL A 6 -5.79 -1.07 8.57
CA VAL A 6 -7.03 -0.82 9.32
C VAL A 6 -8.12 -0.27 8.40
N ASN A 7 -7.77 0.67 7.52
CA ASN A 7 -8.69 1.24 6.55
C ASN A 7 -9.28 0.18 5.61
N HIS A 8 -8.44 -0.74 5.09
CA HIS A 8 -8.89 -1.85 4.26
C HIS A 8 -9.84 -2.81 4.98
N PHE A 9 -9.60 -3.11 6.26
CA PHE A 9 -10.53 -3.94 7.06
C PHE A 9 -11.86 -3.24 7.33
N ILE A 10 -11.85 -1.95 7.66
CA ILE A 10 -13.07 -1.18 7.98
C ILE A 10 -13.96 -1.00 6.75
N HIS A 11 -13.35 -0.77 5.58
CA HIS A 11 -14.08 -0.53 4.35
C HIS A 11 -14.32 -1.78 3.50
N ARG A 12 -13.79 -2.94 3.92
CA ARG A 12 -14.02 -4.21 3.24
C ARG A 12 -15.52 -4.53 3.11
N ASP A 13 -15.90 -5.07 1.98
CA ASP A 13 -17.22 -5.64 1.78
C ASP A 13 -17.26 -7.09 2.30
N TYR A 14 -17.85 -7.27 3.49
CA TYR A 14 -17.95 -8.58 4.15
C TYR A 14 -19.09 -9.44 3.57
N THR A 15 -19.90 -8.91 2.67
CA THR A 15 -20.93 -9.69 1.95
C THR A 15 -20.33 -10.51 0.81
N VAL A 16 -19.13 -10.16 0.36
CA VAL A 16 -18.37 -10.92 -0.64
C VAL A 16 -17.76 -12.14 0.02
N ILE A 17 -18.46 -13.28 -0.10
CA ILE A 17 -18.00 -14.56 0.46
C ILE A 17 -16.73 -15.02 -0.26
N GLY A 18 -15.71 -15.41 0.51
CA GLY A 18 -14.41 -15.82 -0.02
C GLY A 18 -13.51 -14.67 -0.48
N GLY A 19 -13.97 -13.41 -0.36
CA GLY A 19 -13.10 -12.26 -0.60
C GLY A 19 -12.09 -12.11 0.54
N GLU A 20 -10.84 -11.79 0.23
CA GLU A 20 -9.75 -11.62 1.20
C GLU A 20 -9.12 -10.23 1.08
N VAL A 21 -8.52 -9.76 2.17
CA VAL A 21 -7.64 -8.58 2.12
C VAL A 21 -6.25 -9.09 1.79
N HIS A 22 -5.70 -8.65 0.68
CA HIS A 22 -4.36 -9.02 0.23
C HIS A 22 -3.36 -7.94 0.58
N LEU A 23 -2.21 -8.37 1.08
CA LEU A 23 -1.02 -7.56 1.27
C LEU A 23 0.11 -8.15 0.44
N ASP A 24 0.41 -7.52 -0.68
CA ASP A 24 1.48 -7.95 -1.58
C ASP A 24 2.70 -7.05 -1.39
N ILE A 25 3.85 -7.66 -1.14
CA ILE A 25 5.11 -6.96 -0.92
C ILE A 25 6.03 -7.24 -2.10
N TYR A 26 6.37 -6.18 -2.84
CA TYR A 26 7.32 -6.19 -3.94
C TYR A 26 8.64 -5.53 -3.51
N ASN A 27 9.65 -5.60 -4.35
CA ASN A 27 10.94 -4.97 -4.08
C ASN A 27 10.85 -3.44 -4.03
N ASP A 28 9.95 -2.84 -4.81
CA ASP A 28 9.79 -1.41 -5.01
C ASP A 28 8.53 -0.81 -4.35
N ARG A 29 7.58 -1.65 -3.96
CA ARG A 29 6.28 -1.19 -3.44
C ARG A 29 5.60 -2.24 -2.58
N LEU A 30 4.58 -1.80 -1.87
CA LEU A 30 3.64 -2.60 -1.14
C LEU A 30 2.23 -2.26 -1.63
N THR A 31 1.42 -3.28 -1.88
CA THR A 31 0.04 -3.11 -2.35
C THR A 31 -0.92 -3.78 -1.38
N LEU A 32 -1.91 -3.01 -0.93
CA LEU A 32 -3.04 -3.49 -0.13
C LEU A 32 -4.28 -3.51 -1.02
N THR A 33 -4.97 -4.64 -1.08
CA THR A 33 -6.20 -4.79 -1.86
C THR A 33 -7.29 -5.39 -0.99
N SER A 34 -8.49 -4.82 -1.03
CA SER A 34 -9.66 -5.35 -0.31
C SER A 34 -10.89 -5.43 -1.21
N PRO A 35 -11.77 -6.42 -0.99
CA PRO A 35 -13.07 -6.51 -1.67
C PRO A 35 -13.95 -5.32 -1.28
N GLY A 36 -14.71 -4.83 -2.27
CA GLY A 36 -15.60 -3.69 -2.16
C GLY A 36 -14.92 -2.39 -2.60
N GLY A 37 -15.55 -1.71 -3.57
CA GLY A 37 -15.19 -0.34 -3.95
C GLY A 37 -15.56 0.66 -2.87
N MET A 38 -15.54 1.95 -3.18
CA MET A 38 -16.03 2.97 -2.25
C MET A 38 -17.51 2.80 -1.97
N TYR A 39 -17.90 2.99 -0.70
CA TYR A 39 -19.30 2.84 -0.27
C TYR A 39 -20.25 3.81 -0.98
N SER A 40 -19.78 5.01 -1.29
CA SER A 40 -20.52 6.03 -2.05
C SER A 40 -20.73 5.67 -3.53
N GLY A 41 -20.06 4.63 -4.05
CA GLY A 41 -20.07 4.30 -5.49
C GLY A 41 -19.18 5.20 -6.36
N LEU A 42 -18.55 6.20 -5.75
CA LEU A 42 -17.59 7.07 -6.44
C LEU A 42 -16.25 6.36 -6.62
N MET A 43 -15.46 6.80 -7.58
CA MET A 43 -14.08 6.30 -7.75
C MET A 43 -13.10 7.22 -7.03
N ILE A 44 -12.23 6.65 -6.20
CA ILE A 44 -11.27 7.42 -5.39
C ILE A 44 -10.33 8.26 -6.25
N GLN A 45 -9.97 7.77 -7.43
CA GLN A 45 -9.09 8.45 -8.37
C GLN A 45 -9.70 9.72 -8.97
N ASP A 46 -11.03 9.87 -8.92
CA ASP A 46 -11.76 11.05 -9.41
C ASP A 46 -12.00 12.07 -8.29
N LEU A 47 -11.60 11.76 -7.06
CA LEU A 47 -11.80 12.60 -5.89
C LEU A 47 -10.50 13.25 -5.43
N ASP A 48 -10.63 14.47 -4.90
CA ASP A 48 -9.54 15.04 -4.11
C ASP A 48 -9.43 14.31 -2.76
N ILE A 49 -8.25 13.73 -2.49
CA ILE A 49 -7.94 13.02 -1.23
C ILE A 49 -8.21 13.90 0.00
N SER A 50 -8.13 15.23 -0.17
CA SER A 50 -8.42 16.18 0.90
C SER A 50 -9.92 16.27 1.25
N ASN A 51 -10.80 15.84 0.36
CA ASN A 51 -12.25 15.97 0.48
C ASN A 51 -13.00 14.64 0.32
N VAL A 52 -12.33 13.51 0.52
CA VAL A 52 -12.97 12.18 0.46
C VAL A 52 -14.01 12.07 1.60
N PRO A 53 -15.27 11.75 1.28
CA PRO A 53 -16.30 11.51 2.28
C PRO A 53 -15.90 10.38 3.24
N SER A 54 -16.22 10.55 4.52
CA SER A 54 -15.96 9.55 5.56
C SER A 54 -17.14 8.58 5.72
N ASP A 55 -17.48 7.87 4.65
CA ASP A 55 -18.54 6.89 4.67
C ASP A 55 -18.01 5.55 5.17
N ARG A 56 -18.51 5.09 6.31
CA ARG A 56 -18.07 3.85 6.94
C ARG A 56 -18.94 2.70 6.49
N ARG A 57 -18.37 1.72 5.79
CA ARG A 57 -19.10 0.50 5.43
C ARG A 57 -19.39 -0.37 6.66
N ASN A 58 -18.45 -0.48 7.59
CA ASN A 58 -18.57 -1.30 8.79
C ASN A 58 -18.40 -0.43 10.06
N PRO A 59 -19.46 0.29 10.49
CA PRO A 59 -19.34 1.24 11.59
C PRO A 59 -18.99 0.59 12.93
N VAL A 60 -19.49 -0.61 13.21
CA VAL A 60 -19.18 -1.34 14.45
C VAL A 60 -17.70 -1.70 14.51
N LEU A 61 -17.12 -2.20 13.41
CA LEU A 61 -15.69 -2.50 13.32
C LEU A 61 -14.85 -1.24 13.46
N ALA A 62 -15.28 -0.14 12.83
CA ALA A 62 -14.62 1.16 12.96
C ALA A 62 -14.61 1.67 14.41
N ASP A 63 -15.71 1.50 15.14
CA ASP A 63 -15.77 1.88 16.55
C ASP A 63 -14.85 1.02 17.44
N VAL A 64 -14.76 -0.30 17.19
CA VAL A 64 -13.82 -1.19 17.88
C VAL A 64 -12.37 -0.77 17.61
N MET A 65 -12.01 -0.52 16.35
CA MET A 65 -10.66 -0.09 15.98
C MET A 65 -10.30 1.27 16.60
N ALA A 66 -11.28 2.19 16.71
CA ALA A 66 -11.08 3.46 17.36
C ALA A 66 -10.92 3.34 18.89
N GLN A 67 -11.60 2.39 19.55
CA GLN A 67 -11.42 2.11 20.97
C GLN A 67 -10.05 1.50 21.28
N LEU A 68 -9.48 0.78 20.32
CA LEU A 68 -8.14 0.19 20.40
C LEU A 68 -7.02 1.14 19.94
N ASP A 69 -7.33 2.41 19.70
CA ASP A 69 -6.41 3.46 19.23
C ASP A 69 -5.73 3.16 17.88
N TYR A 70 -6.31 2.26 17.08
CA TYR A 70 -5.78 1.96 15.74
C TYR A 70 -6.25 2.92 14.66
N MET A 71 -7.25 3.74 14.92
CA MET A 71 -7.75 4.76 13.99
C MET A 71 -8.39 5.95 14.70
N GLU A 72 -8.46 7.08 14.00
CA GLU A 72 -9.26 8.24 14.39
C GLU A 72 -10.65 8.23 13.74
N LYS A 73 -11.67 8.68 14.47
CA LYS A 73 -13.07 8.67 14.02
C LYS A 73 -13.40 9.67 12.88
N ARG A 74 -12.44 10.53 12.47
CA ARG A 74 -12.69 11.71 11.61
C ARG A 74 -12.45 11.51 10.12
N GLY A 75 -12.28 10.29 9.60
CA GLY A 75 -12.06 10.05 8.17
C GLY A 75 -10.72 10.62 7.64
N SER A 76 -9.73 10.71 8.50
CA SER A 76 -8.40 11.26 8.16
C SER A 76 -7.41 10.21 7.63
N GLY A 77 -7.82 8.93 7.48
CA GLY A 77 -6.94 7.81 7.20
C GLY A 77 -6.06 7.99 5.96
N LEU A 78 -6.65 8.35 4.83
CA LEU A 78 -5.89 8.55 3.59
C LEU A 78 -4.94 9.75 3.68
N LYS A 79 -5.36 10.84 4.33
CA LYS A 79 -4.50 12.02 4.58
C LYS A 79 -3.31 11.66 5.47
N ARG A 80 -3.52 10.84 6.50
CA ARG A 80 -2.45 10.37 7.40
C ARG A 80 -1.44 9.50 6.68
N ILE A 81 -1.90 8.61 5.79
CA ILE A 81 -1.01 7.81 4.93
C ILE A 81 -0.15 8.74 4.08
N CYS A 82 -0.75 9.71 3.39
CA CYS A 82 0.00 10.68 2.57
C CYS A 82 0.98 11.50 3.39
N LYS A 83 0.57 11.98 4.57
CA LYS A 83 1.43 12.76 5.47
C LYS A 83 2.62 11.93 5.96
N ALA A 84 2.35 10.74 6.50
CA ALA A 84 3.39 9.85 7.01
C ALA A 84 4.40 9.45 5.93
N THR A 85 3.96 9.27 4.68
CA THR A 85 4.86 8.97 3.56
C THR A 85 5.75 10.18 3.22
N ARG A 86 5.22 11.40 3.27
CA ARG A 86 5.98 12.63 3.00
C ARG A 86 7.05 12.91 4.06
N GLU A 87 6.85 12.44 5.29
CA GLU A 87 7.77 12.62 6.41
C GLU A 87 8.93 11.60 6.41
N LEU A 88 8.94 10.65 5.46
CA LEU A 88 10.04 9.69 5.32
C LEU A 88 11.28 10.34 4.71
N ASP A 89 12.43 10.02 5.28
CA ASP A 89 13.73 10.44 4.73
C ASP A 89 13.92 9.83 3.34
N GLY A 90 14.24 10.66 2.34
CA GLY A 90 14.38 10.24 0.95
C GLY A 90 13.07 10.25 0.14
N TYR A 91 11.98 10.79 0.71
CA TYR A 91 10.74 10.97 -0.04
C TYR A 91 10.94 11.86 -1.27
N SER A 92 10.28 11.50 -2.36
CA SER A 92 10.14 12.32 -3.57
C SER A 92 8.70 12.22 -4.10
N ASP A 93 8.26 13.19 -4.88
CA ASP A 93 6.85 13.26 -5.34
C ASP A 93 6.41 12.07 -6.21
N ASN A 94 7.36 11.36 -6.84
CA ASN A 94 7.10 10.12 -7.58
C ASN A 94 6.78 8.92 -6.66
N LEU A 95 7.07 9.01 -5.36
CA LEU A 95 6.81 7.98 -4.36
C LEU A 95 5.53 8.25 -3.56
N LYS A 96 4.68 9.15 -4.07
CA LYS A 96 3.41 9.47 -3.46
C LYS A 96 2.51 8.23 -3.41
N PRO A 97 1.80 7.97 -2.30
CA PRO A 97 0.82 6.90 -2.22
C PRO A 97 -0.23 7.00 -3.31
N GLU A 98 -0.56 5.89 -3.93
CA GLU A 98 -1.63 5.79 -4.91
C GLU A 98 -2.83 5.06 -4.31
N PHE A 99 -4.02 5.59 -4.59
CA PHE A 99 -5.28 4.97 -4.24
C PHE A 99 -6.08 4.75 -5.50
N LYS A 100 -6.58 3.53 -5.69
CA LYS A 100 -7.43 3.15 -6.81
C LYS A 100 -8.65 2.40 -6.30
N SER A 101 -9.79 2.69 -6.84
CA SER A 101 -10.99 1.92 -6.59
C SER A 101 -11.65 1.49 -7.88
N THR A 102 -12.24 0.32 -7.86
CA THR A 102 -13.16 -0.20 -8.85
C THR A 102 -14.51 -0.45 -8.18
N VAL A 103 -15.49 -0.90 -8.91
CA VAL A 103 -16.79 -1.29 -8.33
C VAL A 103 -16.61 -2.42 -7.29
N SER A 104 -15.64 -3.32 -7.50
CA SER A 104 -15.46 -4.54 -6.72
C SER A 104 -14.28 -4.53 -5.74
N HIS A 105 -13.32 -3.62 -5.90
CA HIS A 105 -12.08 -3.61 -5.09
C HIS A 105 -11.62 -2.20 -4.79
N PHE A 106 -10.93 -2.07 -3.65
CA PHE A 106 -10.17 -0.89 -3.28
C PHE A 106 -8.69 -1.27 -3.12
N MET A 107 -7.79 -0.46 -3.67
CA MET A 107 -6.36 -0.72 -3.69
C MET A 107 -5.58 0.50 -3.20
N THR A 108 -4.60 0.25 -2.34
CA THR A 108 -3.62 1.25 -1.89
C THR A 108 -2.22 0.76 -2.24
N THR A 109 -1.46 1.58 -2.96
CA THR A 109 -0.06 1.31 -3.29
C THR A 109 0.84 2.29 -2.53
N LEU A 110 1.80 1.75 -1.79
CA LEU A 110 2.84 2.49 -1.08
C LEU A 110 4.18 2.13 -1.70
N TYR A 111 4.90 3.12 -2.22
CA TYR A 111 6.22 2.93 -2.80
C TYR A 111 7.29 2.88 -1.73
N ARG A 112 8.31 2.07 -1.98
CA ARG A 112 9.49 2.00 -1.12
C ARG A 112 10.30 3.28 -1.26
N VAL A 113 10.64 3.87 -0.12
CA VAL A 113 11.59 4.97 -0.05
C VAL A 113 12.97 4.37 0.25
N ASP A 114 13.89 4.46 -0.70
CA ASP A 114 15.25 3.97 -0.51
C ASP A 114 16.07 5.00 0.30
N ILE A 115 16.29 4.67 1.56
CA ILE A 115 17.12 5.46 2.48
C ILE A 115 18.62 5.38 2.10
N SER A 116 19.01 4.49 1.20
CA SER A 116 20.41 4.20 0.82
C SER A 116 20.59 4.06 -0.69
N ALA A 117 20.49 5.15 -1.42
CA ALA A 117 20.92 5.15 -2.83
C ALA A 117 22.43 4.97 -3.01
N ASN A 118 23.24 4.99 -1.92
CA ASN A 118 24.70 4.96 -2.01
C ASN A 118 25.38 3.63 -1.64
N GLN A 119 24.63 2.56 -1.30
CA GLN A 119 25.26 1.29 -0.92
C GLN A 119 24.85 0.07 -1.77
N ASN A 120 23.88 0.21 -2.67
CA ASN A 120 23.36 -0.95 -3.42
C ASN A 120 23.99 -1.17 -4.80
N GLU A 121 24.80 -0.23 -5.31
CA GLU A 121 25.49 -0.46 -6.60
C GLU A 121 26.63 -1.49 -6.47
N GLU A 122 27.29 -1.59 -5.32
CA GLU A 122 28.36 -2.57 -5.14
C GLU A 122 27.86 -4.01 -4.93
N CYS A 123 26.68 -4.21 -4.35
CA CYS A 123 26.11 -5.56 -4.15
C CYS A 123 25.58 -6.18 -5.44
N ILE A 124 25.04 -5.39 -6.36
CA ILE A 124 24.44 -5.89 -7.60
C ILE A 124 25.55 -6.30 -8.59
N THR A 125 26.64 -5.57 -8.65
CA THR A 125 27.78 -5.89 -9.53
C THR A 125 28.51 -7.17 -9.11
N ASN A 126 28.59 -7.45 -7.81
CA ASN A 126 29.22 -8.69 -7.32
C ASN A 126 28.35 -9.94 -7.57
N GLY A 127 27.04 -9.82 -7.60
CA GLY A 127 26.11 -10.92 -7.92
C GLY A 127 26.14 -11.32 -9.40
N GLN A 128 26.32 -10.36 -10.30
CA GLN A 128 26.39 -10.65 -11.74
C GLN A 128 27.73 -11.29 -12.14
N GLN A 129 28.83 -10.96 -11.44
CA GLN A 129 30.14 -11.57 -11.72
C GLN A 129 30.18 -13.05 -11.31
N THR A 130 29.45 -13.45 -10.27
CA THR A 130 29.41 -14.88 -9.86
C THR A 130 28.59 -15.75 -10.81
N ASP A 131 27.55 -15.23 -11.40
CA ASP A 131 26.74 -15.99 -12.37
C ASP A 131 27.44 -16.16 -13.72
N ASN A 132 28.22 -15.18 -14.16
CA ASN A 132 29.03 -15.31 -15.39
C ASN A 132 30.19 -16.33 -15.23
N LYS A 133 30.75 -16.50 -14.02
CA LYS A 133 31.77 -17.52 -13.79
C LYS A 133 31.20 -18.94 -13.81
N ARG A 134 29.95 -19.14 -13.38
CA ARG A 134 29.28 -20.44 -13.43
C ARG A 134 28.95 -20.88 -14.87
N THR A 135 28.61 -19.95 -15.75
CA THR A 135 28.25 -20.25 -17.14
C THR A 135 29.50 -20.61 -17.96
N THR A 136 30.65 -20.02 -17.68
CA THR A 136 31.91 -20.31 -18.37
C THR A 136 32.49 -21.69 -17.98
N THR A 137 32.25 -22.17 -16.77
CA THR A 137 32.76 -23.47 -16.31
C THR A 137 31.96 -24.64 -16.91
N ARG A 138 30.74 -24.42 -17.33
CA ARG A 138 29.91 -25.45 -18.01
C ARG A 138 30.18 -25.57 -19.50
N ALA A 139 30.75 -24.57 -20.13
CA ALA A 139 31.11 -24.61 -21.54
C ALA A 139 32.50 -25.22 -21.81
N ALA A 140 33.26 -25.51 -20.78
CA ALA A 140 34.61 -26.11 -20.85
C ALA A 140 34.59 -27.63 -20.59
N CYS A 141 33.44 -28.22 -20.37
CA CYS A 141 33.19 -29.67 -20.38
C CYS A 141 32.44 -30.07 -21.67
#